data_32b0fa69fcb6620880eab6a6f7a9dcc3
#
_entry.id   32b0fa69fcb6620880eab6a6f7a9dcc3
#
_cell.length_a   1.000
_cell.length_b   1.000
_cell.length_c   1.000
_cell.angle_alpha   90.00
_cell.angle_beta   90.00
_cell.angle_gamma   90.00
#
_symmetry.space_group_name_H-M   'P 1'
#
loop_
_entity.id
_entity.type
_entity.pdbx_description
1 polymer ?
#
loop_
_entity_poly.entity_id
_entity_poly.type
_entity_poly.pdbx_seq_one_letter_code
_entity_poly.pdbx_strand_id
1 'polypeptide(L)'
;KSIVIMLPIGAEGAALKYAVKAIDSGLNVVCSFRSLPVSENPSLSKFASAKNVQIKEIGPRLDVVEKIAGIAPERSCEVLPKISYTPKAPVIFVGGTSQECGKRTTTKALGIESAKRGLTPAIISTDEMGLEEPTDFNFRAGSLSAMDVPAAVLSAIKYVEEVKNPDIIFIEGQSSLTEKGNP
;
A
#
# COMPACT_ATOMS: atom_id res chain seq x y z
N LYS A 1 2.32 -16.85 17.28
CA LYS A 1 1.75 -17.27 15.97
C LYS A 1 0.80 -16.19 15.50
N SER A 2 0.69 -15.98 14.19
CA SER A 2 -0.16 -14.94 13.60
C SER A 2 -1.00 -15.51 12.47
N ILE A 3 -2.15 -14.89 12.21
CA ILE A 3 -2.98 -15.13 11.05
C ILE A 3 -3.05 -13.85 10.22
N VAL A 4 -3.05 -13.97 8.92
CA VAL A 4 -3.25 -12.86 7.99
C VAL A 4 -4.65 -12.94 7.41
N ILE A 5 -5.41 -11.86 7.52
CA ILE A 5 -6.79 -11.76 7.02
C ILE A 5 -6.82 -10.70 5.92
N MET A 6 -7.04 -11.16 4.71
CA MET A 6 -7.10 -10.32 3.52
C MET A 6 -8.30 -10.73 2.67
N LEU A 7 -9.36 -9.98 2.79
CA LEU A 7 -10.61 -10.22 2.08
C LEU A 7 -10.97 -9.00 1.20
N PRO A 8 -11.72 -9.22 0.12
CA PRO A 8 -12.15 -8.12 -0.74
C PRO A 8 -13.09 -7.15 0.00
N ILE A 9 -13.25 -5.96 -0.55
CA ILE A 9 -14.25 -4.98 -0.09
C ILE A 9 -15.63 -5.65 -0.09
N GLY A 10 -16.42 -5.39 0.95
CA GLY A 10 -17.75 -5.99 1.14
C GLY A 10 -17.77 -7.31 1.89
N ALA A 11 -16.58 -7.82 2.28
CA ALA A 11 -16.44 -9.04 3.07
C ALA A 11 -16.11 -8.79 4.56
N GLU A 12 -16.35 -7.57 5.06
CA GLU A 12 -15.95 -7.12 6.40
C GLU A 12 -16.58 -7.99 7.50
N GLY A 13 -17.80 -8.44 7.30
CA GLY A 13 -18.49 -9.34 8.24
C GLY A 13 -17.79 -10.70 8.36
N ALA A 14 -17.25 -11.23 7.26
CA ALA A 14 -16.46 -12.46 7.26
C ALA A 14 -15.09 -12.22 7.92
N ALA A 15 -14.44 -11.10 7.61
CA ALA A 15 -13.17 -10.72 8.22
C ALA A 15 -13.28 -10.62 9.74
N LEU A 16 -14.33 -9.96 10.24
CA LEU A 16 -14.60 -9.84 11.67
C LEU A 16 -14.78 -11.22 12.33
N LYS A 17 -15.53 -12.10 11.71
CA LYS A 17 -15.73 -13.48 12.21
C LYS A 17 -14.41 -14.25 12.33
N TYR A 18 -13.53 -14.14 11.34
CA TYR A 18 -12.22 -14.79 11.39
C TYR A 18 -11.30 -14.13 12.41
N ALA A 19 -11.30 -12.80 12.52
CA ALA A 19 -10.52 -12.09 13.52
C ALA A 19 -10.91 -12.49 14.94
N VAL A 20 -12.20 -12.53 15.25
CA VAL A 20 -12.70 -12.95 16.57
C VAL A 20 -12.24 -14.37 16.90
N LYS A 21 -12.37 -15.32 15.95
CA LYS A 21 -11.90 -16.71 16.15
C LYS A 21 -10.39 -16.78 16.36
N ALA A 22 -9.61 -16.01 15.63
CA ALA A 22 -8.16 -15.97 15.77
C ALA A 22 -7.75 -15.43 17.14
N ILE A 23 -8.34 -14.31 17.56
CA ILE A 23 -8.10 -13.71 18.88
C ILE A 23 -8.46 -14.69 19.98
N ASP A 24 -9.61 -15.34 19.90
CA ASP A 24 -10.04 -16.32 20.89
C ASP A 24 -9.09 -17.52 20.97
N SER A 25 -8.49 -17.89 19.86
CA SER A 25 -7.43 -18.93 19.77
C SER A 25 -6.03 -18.45 20.16
N GLY A 26 -5.87 -17.21 20.65
CA GLY A 26 -4.57 -16.67 21.05
C GLY A 26 -3.61 -16.36 19.88
N LEU A 27 -4.15 -16.12 18.68
CA LEU A 27 -3.35 -15.77 17.51
C LEU A 27 -3.33 -14.25 17.29
N ASN A 28 -2.16 -13.70 17.01
CA ASN A 28 -2.07 -12.33 16.52
C ASN A 28 -2.74 -12.23 15.14
N VAL A 29 -3.38 -11.10 14.90
CA VAL A 29 -4.10 -10.84 13.65
C VAL A 29 -3.36 -9.76 12.86
N VAL A 30 -3.07 -10.05 11.61
CA VAL A 30 -2.64 -9.06 10.61
C VAL A 30 -3.75 -8.92 9.61
N CYS A 31 -4.28 -7.72 9.43
CA CYS A 31 -5.42 -7.47 8.54
C CYS A 31 -5.18 -6.24 7.68
N SER A 32 -5.72 -6.24 6.46
CA SER A 32 -5.77 -5.02 5.68
C SER A 32 -6.89 -4.11 6.19
N PHE A 33 -6.67 -2.82 6.13
CA PHE A 33 -7.68 -1.79 6.44
C PHE A 33 -9.02 -2.05 5.73
N ARG A 34 -8.98 -2.60 4.51
CA ARG A 34 -10.17 -2.97 3.75
C ARG A 34 -10.94 -4.13 4.35
N SER A 35 -10.20 -5.14 4.82
CA SER A 35 -10.82 -6.36 5.32
C SER A 35 -11.40 -6.17 6.71
N LEU A 36 -10.74 -5.36 7.52
CA LEU A 36 -11.12 -5.16 8.91
C LEU A 36 -10.53 -3.83 9.41
N PRO A 37 -11.28 -2.73 9.32
CA PRO A 37 -10.85 -1.46 9.90
C PRO A 37 -10.91 -1.54 11.43
N VAL A 38 -9.79 -1.88 12.03
CA VAL A 38 -9.68 -2.07 13.51
C VAL A 38 -9.85 -0.74 14.23
N SER A 39 -9.38 0.33 13.62
CA SER A 39 -9.53 1.70 14.15
C SER A 39 -11.00 2.09 14.34
N GLU A 40 -11.89 1.53 13.56
CA GLU A 40 -13.33 1.76 13.63
C GLU A 40 -14.08 0.78 14.56
N ASN A 41 -13.37 -0.22 15.11
CA ASN A 41 -13.96 -1.25 15.96
C ASN A 41 -13.26 -1.35 17.33
N PRO A 42 -13.55 -0.46 18.29
CA PRO A 42 -12.93 -0.46 19.62
C PRO A 42 -13.14 -1.76 20.42
N SER A 43 -14.26 -2.46 20.15
CA SER A 43 -14.57 -3.72 20.84
C SER A 43 -13.59 -4.82 20.48
N LEU A 44 -13.15 -4.86 19.22
CA LEU A 44 -12.17 -5.85 18.76
C LEU A 44 -10.79 -5.61 19.40
N SER A 45 -10.38 -4.36 19.49
CA SER A 45 -9.12 -3.98 20.16
C SER A 45 -9.14 -4.32 21.66
N LYS A 46 -10.25 -4.07 22.35
CA LYS A 46 -10.42 -4.48 23.75
C LYS A 46 -10.37 -5.99 23.93
N PHE A 47 -11.03 -6.73 23.04
CA PHE A 47 -11.03 -8.19 23.07
C PHE A 47 -9.61 -8.76 22.83
N ALA A 48 -8.89 -8.23 21.88
CA ALA A 48 -7.50 -8.62 21.63
C ALA A 48 -6.60 -8.35 22.84
N SER A 49 -6.72 -7.16 23.43
CA SER A 49 -5.97 -6.81 24.64
C SER A 49 -6.28 -7.75 25.80
N ALA A 50 -7.55 -8.13 26.01
CA ALA A 50 -7.95 -9.07 27.06
C ALA A 50 -7.36 -10.49 26.85
N LYS A 51 -7.09 -10.87 25.61
CA LYS A 51 -6.46 -12.16 25.24
C LYS A 51 -4.94 -12.08 25.10
N ASN A 52 -4.34 -10.92 25.35
CA ASN A 52 -2.90 -10.66 25.17
C ASN A 52 -2.41 -10.98 23.75
N VAL A 53 -3.20 -10.65 22.74
CA VAL A 53 -2.87 -10.76 21.31
C VAL A 53 -2.81 -9.40 20.67
N GLN A 54 -2.01 -9.28 19.62
CA GLN A 54 -1.86 -8.04 18.86
C GLN A 54 -2.68 -8.09 17.58
N ILE A 55 -3.27 -6.95 17.24
CA ILE A 55 -3.86 -6.71 15.93
C ILE A 55 -2.97 -5.68 15.22
N LYS A 56 -2.44 -6.06 14.07
CA LYS A 56 -1.70 -5.17 13.18
C LYS A 56 -2.55 -4.88 11.96
N GLU A 57 -2.95 -3.63 11.84
CA GLU A 57 -3.63 -3.15 10.66
C GLU A 57 -2.61 -2.72 9.61
N ILE A 58 -2.76 -3.25 8.40
CA ILE A 58 -1.98 -2.85 7.24
C ILE A 58 -2.82 -1.84 6.48
N GLY A 59 -2.54 -0.57 6.70
CA GLY A 59 -3.22 0.54 6.04
C GLY A 59 -2.33 1.22 5.00
N PRO A 60 -2.94 2.00 4.12
CA PRO A 60 -2.17 2.88 3.26
C PRO A 60 -1.41 3.90 4.12
N ARG A 61 -0.17 4.16 3.76
CA ARG A 61 0.61 5.23 4.40
C ARG A 61 0.16 6.62 3.94
N LEU A 62 -1.15 6.85 4.00
CA LEU A 62 -1.76 8.10 3.60
C LEU A 62 -1.21 9.28 4.41
N ASP A 63 -0.87 9.05 5.68
CA ASP A 63 -0.23 10.03 6.54
C ASP A 63 1.06 10.63 5.94
N VAL A 64 1.84 9.80 5.25
CA VAL A 64 3.06 10.25 4.58
C VAL A 64 2.72 10.94 3.25
N VAL A 65 1.79 10.37 2.48
CA VAL A 65 1.31 10.98 1.23
C VAL A 65 0.69 12.35 1.51
N GLU A 66 -0.13 12.46 2.55
CA GLU A 66 -0.73 13.73 2.99
C GLU A 66 0.32 14.77 3.38
N LYS A 67 1.31 14.38 4.15
CA LYS A 67 2.39 15.30 4.57
C LYS A 67 3.21 15.83 3.39
N ILE A 68 3.50 14.98 2.42
CA ILE A 68 4.36 15.32 1.30
C ILE A 68 3.57 16.02 0.19
N ALA A 69 2.38 15.54 -0.12
CA ALA A 69 1.55 16.03 -1.21
C ALA A 69 0.58 17.14 -0.81
N GLY A 70 0.35 17.34 0.50
CA GLY A 70 -0.68 18.25 0.98
C GLY A 70 -2.10 17.81 0.61
N ILE A 71 -2.27 16.51 0.32
CA ILE A 71 -3.56 15.92 -0.02
C ILE A 71 -4.24 15.55 1.28
N ALA A 72 -5.37 16.15 1.59
CA ALA A 72 -6.22 15.71 2.68
C ALA A 72 -7.18 14.60 2.17
N PRO A 73 -7.40 13.51 2.92
CA PRO A 73 -8.27 12.41 2.52
C PRO A 73 -9.70 12.85 2.17
N GLU A 74 -10.13 13.95 2.74
CA GLU A 74 -11.49 14.49 2.62
C GLU A 74 -11.69 15.42 1.43
N ARG A 75 -10.64 15.77 0.71
CA ARG A 75 -10.71 16.67 -0.45
C ARG A 75 -10.75 15.89 -1.77
N SER A 76 -11.78 15.11 -1.96
CA SER A 76 -12.14 14.59 -3.26
C SER A 76 -12.68 15.74 -4.11
N CYS A 77 -11.96 16.35 -4.98
CA CYS A 77 -12.43 17.21 -6.10
C CYS A 77 -11.84 18.61 -6.25
N GLU A 78 -11.13 19.18 -5.30
CA GLU A 78 -10.65 20.56 -5.49
C GLU A 78 -9.13 20.62 -5.63
N VAL A 79 -8.69 20.85 -6.85
CA VAL A 79 -7.35 21.29 -7.25
C VAL A 79 -6.20 20.48 -6.65
N LEU A 80 -5.70 19.54 -7.45
CA LEU A 80 -4.42 18.90 -7.20
C LEU A 80 -3.38 19.93 -6.77
N PRO A 81 -2.71 19.75 -5.63
CA PRO A 81 -1.50 20.49 -5.40
C PRO A 81 -0.57 20.20 -6.58
N LYS A 82 -0.14 21.22 -7.30
CA LYS A 82 0.87 21.08 -8.35
C LYS A 82 2.18 20.68 -7.67
N ILE A 83 2.39 19.40 -7.46
CA ILE A 83 3.69 18.91 -7.03
C ILE A 83 4.59 18.97 -8.25
N SER A 84 5.38 20.02 -8.30
CA SER A 84 6.46 20.12 -9.28
C SER A 84 7.67 19.39 -8.69
N TYR A 85 7.81 18.13 -9.04
CA TYR A 85 8.98 17.34 -8.66
C TYR A 85 9.52 16.58 -9.85
N THR A 86 10.82 16.69 -10.09
CA THR A 86 11.52 15.92 -11.12
C THR A 86 12.34 14.86 -10.43
N PRO A 87 12.05 13.57 -10.65
CA PRO A 87 12.84 12.48 -10.10
C PRO A 87 14.31 12.59 -10.52
N LYS A 88 15.22 12.27 -9.60
CA LYS A 88 16.66 12.23 -9.85
C LYS A 88 17.08 10.87 -10.40
N ALA A 89 16.51 9.80 -9.85
CA ALA A 89 16.72 8.44 -10.30
C ALA A 89 15.79 8.08 -11.46
N PRO A 90 16.20 7.21 -12.38
CA PRO A 90 15.29 6.62 -13.37
C PRO A 90 14.10 5.93 -12.70
N VAL A 91 12.90 6.21 -13.19
CA VAL A 91 11.65 5.63 -12.70
C VAL A 91 11.09 4.66 -13.74
N ILE A 92 10.88 3.41 -13.35
CA ILE A 92 10.32 2.37 -14.22
C ILE A 92 8.95 1.96 -13.66
N PHE A 93 7.91 2.19 -14.45
CA PHE A 93 6.57 1.73 -14.15
C PHE A 93 6.32 0.33 -14.72
N VAL A 94 5.88 -0.59 -13.86
CA VAL A 94 5.57 -1.98 -14.24
C VAL A 94 4.06 -2.12 -14.40
N GLY A 95 3.58 -1.85 -15.61
CA GLY A 95 2.17 -1.99 -15.97
C GLY A 95 1.80 -3.42 -16.36
N GLY A 96 0.50 -3.65 -16.58
CA GLY A 96 -0.01 -4.95 -17.03
C GLY A 96 -1.32 -4.82 -17.80
N THR A 97 -1.66 -5.87 -18.53
CA THR A 97 -2.87 -5.95 -19.37
C THR A 97 -4.11 -6.36 -18.60
N SER A 98 -3.94 -6.89 -17.37
CA SER A 98 -5.05 -7.32 -16.51
C SER A 98 -4.67 -7.25 -15.04
N GLN A 99 -5.64 -7.40 -14.17
CA GLN A 99 -5.39 -7.70 -12.76
C GLN A 99 -4.64 -9.04 -12.64
N GLU A 100 -3.86 -9.22 -11.58
CA GLU A 100 -3.15 -10.46 -11.24
C GLU A 100 -2.22 -11.03 -12.34
N CYS A 101 -1.85 -10.22 -13.33
CA CYS A 101 -0.94 -10.65 -14.41
C CYS A 101 0.55 -10.67 -14.02
N GLY A 102 0.87 -10.55 -12.74
CA GLY A 102 2.24 -10.67 -12.23
C GLY A 102 3.00 -9.36 -12.09
N LYS A 103 2.36 -8.20 -12.15
CA LYS A 103 3.02 -6.89 -11.99
C LYS A 103 3.89 -6.81 -10.73
N ARG A 104 3.34 -7.18 -9.58
CA ARG A 104 4.05 -7.20 -8.29
C ARG A 104 5.27 -8.12 -8.34
N THR A 105 5.09 -9.34 -8.80
CA THR A 105 6.18 -10.32 -8.93
C THR A 105 7.30 -9.79 -9.82
N THR A 106 6.94 -9.17 -10.95
CA THR A 106 7.90 -8.56 -11.87
C THR A 106 8.63 -7.38 -11.23
N THR A 107 7.91 -6.48 -10.57
CA THR A 107 8.49 -5.32 -9.88
C THR A 107 9.53 -5.76 -8.83
N LYS A 108 9.20 -6.77 -8.03
CA LYS A 108 10.10 -7.33 -7.04
C LYS A 108 11.30 -8.03 -7.65
N ALA A 109 11.08 -8.84 -8.69
CA ALA A 109 12.17 -9.52 -9.39
C ALA A 109 13.16 -8.52 -9.99
N LEU A 110 12.67 -7.43 -10.58
CA LEU A 110 13.51 -6.33 -11.09
C LEU A 110 14.32 -5.67 -9.97
N GLY A 111 13.70 -5.39 -8.82
CA GLY A 111 14.41 -4.84 -7.66
C GLY A 111 15.50 -5.76 -7.15
N ILE A 112 15.20 -7.04 -6.96
CA ILE A 112 16.17 -8.06 -6.52
C ILE A 112 17.32 -8.17 -7.51
N GLU A 113 17.04 -8.24 -8.79
CA GLU A 113 18.07 -8.38 -9.83
C GLU A 113 18.93 -7.13 -9.95
N SER A 114 18.35 -5.93 -9.79
CA SER A 114 19.09 -4.67 -9.75
C SER A 114 20.06 -4.64 -8.57
N ALA A 115 19.61 -5.07 -7.39
CA ALA A 115 20.46 -5.15 -6.20
C ALA A 115 21.64 -6.12 -6.40
N LYS A 116 21.41 -7.28 -7.02
CA LYS A 116 22.49 -8.23 -7.36
C LYS A 116 23.53 -7.63 -8.31
N ARG A 117 23.14 -6.66 -9.11
CA ARG A 117 24.05 -5.93 -10.03
C ARG A 117 24.72 -4.72 -9.39
N GLY A 118 24.58 -4.55 -8.08
CA GLY A 118 25.22 -3.49 -7.31
C GLY A 118 24.51 -2.15 -7.33
N LEU A 119 23.27 -2.08 -7.85
CA LEU A 119 22.42 -0.90 -7.76
C LEU A 119 21.67 -0.86 -6.42
N THR A 120 21.29 0.32 -6.01
CA THR A 120 20.38 0.56 -4.88
C THR A 120 18.95 0.77 -5.41
N PRO A 121 18.14 -0.27 -5.59
CA PRO A 121 16.78 -0.10 -6.09
C PRO A 121 15.85 0.40 -5.00
N ALA A 122 14.85 1.21 -5.36
CA ALA A 122 13.66 1.45 -4.54
C ALA A 122 12.44 0.84 -5.20
N ILE A 123 11.54 0.28 -4.38
CA ILE A 123 10.29 -0.34 -4.83
C ILE A 123 9.12 0.41 -4.18
N ILE A 124 8.24 0.92 -5.03
CA ILE A 124 6.98 1.56 -4.63
C ILE A 124 5.84 0.64 -5.04
N SER A 125 5.05 0.20 -4.06
CA SER A 125 3.82 -0.55 -4.31
C SER A 125 2.60 0.36 -4.22
N THR A 126 1.63 0.14 -5.09
CA THR A 126 0.40 0.92 -5.16
C THR A 126 -0.79 0.25 -4.49
N ASP A 127 -0.54 -0.76 -3.67
CA ASP A 127 -1.56 -1.42 -2.86
C ASP A 127 -1.07 -1.75 -1.44
N GLU A 128 -2.00 -2.19 -0.60
CA GLU A 128 -1.73 -2.53 0.79
C GLU A 128 -0.86 -3.77 0.99
N MET A 129 -0.77 -4.64 -0.01
CA MET A 129 0.03 -5.88 0.06
C MET A 129 1.53 -5.64 -0.01
N GLY A 130 1.95 -4.46 -0.43
CA GLY A 130 3.36 -4.09 -0.50
C GLY A 130 4.08 -4.09 0.84
N LEU A 131 3.36 -4.17 1.97
CA LEU A 131 3.95 -4.15 3.32
C LEU A 131 4.59 -5.47 3.75
N GLU A 132 4.25 -6.58 3.12
CA GLU A 132 4.74 -7.91 3.54
C GLU A 132 6.09 -8.28 2.94
N GLU A 133 6.57 -7.50 2.00
CA GLU A 133 7.81 -7.80 1.29
C GLU A 133 8.63 -6.52 1.08
N PRO A 134 9.89 -6.61 0.63
CA PRO A 134 10.81 -5.48 0.57
C PRO A 134 10.34 -4.40 -0.40
N THR A 135 9.33 -3.66 0.01
CA THR A 135 8.93 -2.41 -0.60
C THR A 135 9.40 -1.26 0.27
N ASP A 136 9.93 -0.24 -0.37
CA ASP A 136 10.45 0.94 0.34
C ASP A 136 9.33 1.93 0.67
N PHE A 137 8.27 1.90 -0.12
CA PHE A 137 7.06 2.66 0.12
C PHE A 137 5.85 1.94 -0.47
N ASN A 138 4.72 2.05 0.22
CA ASN A 138 3.45 1.59 -0.32
C ASN A 138 2.34 2.59 -0.01
N PHE A 139 1.43 2.73 -0.93
CA PHE A 139 0.17 3.44 -0.75
C PHE A 139 -0.92 2.75 -1.55
N ARG A 140 -2.16 3.02 -1.19
CA ARG A 140 -3.28 2.40 -1.86
C ARG A 140 -3.87 3.36 -2.90
N ALA A 141 -3.49 3.18 -4.16
CA ALA A 141 -4.00 3.99 -5.26
C ALA A 141 -5.54 3.94 -5.36
N GLY A 142 -6.16 2.77 -5.17
CA GLY A 142 -7.62 2.63 -5.20
C GLY A 142 -8.40 3.30 -4.04
N SER A 143 -7.71 3.93 -3.08
CA SER A 143 -8.35 4.76 -2.04
C SER A 143 -8.33 6.24 -2.41
N LEU A 144 -7.60 6.60 -3.44
CA LEU A 144 -7.44 7.98 -3.91
C LEU A 144 -8.38 8.21 -5.10
N SER A 145 -8.74 9.45 -5.33
CA SER A 145 -9.34 9.83 -6.61
C SER A 145 -8.32 9.66 -7.74
N ALA A 146 -8.79 9.40 -8.95
CA ALA A 146 -7.90 9.33 -10.11
C ALA A 146 -7.05 10.59 -10.30
N MET A 147 -7.54 11.73 -9.82
CA MET A 147 -6.86 13.02 -9.87
C MET A 147 -5.70 13.12 -8.86
N ASP A 148 -5.79 12.41 -7.72
CA ASP A 148 -4.81 12.47 -6.64
C ASP A 148 -3.67 11.45 -6.83
N VAL A 149 -3.90 10.40 -7.61
CA VAL A 149 -2.89 9.34 -7.83
C VAL A 149 -1.56 9.88 -8.37
N PRO A 150 -1.51 10.78 -9.36
CA PRO A 150 -0.23 11.33 -9.84
C PRO A 150 0.55 12.06 -8.75
N ALA A 151 -0.13 12.84 -7.91
CA ALA A 151 0.50 13.55 -6.80
C ALA A 151 1.02 12.58 -5.73
N ALA A 152 0.26 11.52 -5.44
CA ALA A 152 0.67 10.46 -4.51
C ALA A 152 1.91 9.72 -5.03
N VAL A 153 1.94 9.39 -6.31
CA VAL A 153 3.11 8.75 -6.95
C VAL A 153 4.35 9.63 -6.86
N LEU A 154 4.24 10.91 -7.22
CA LEU A 154 5.36 11.85 -7.14
C LEU A 154 5.84 12.03 -5.69
N SER A 155 4.93 12.05 -4.73
CA SER A 155 5.27 12.13 -3.31
C SER A 155 6.00 10.88 -2.82
N ALA A 156 5.56 9.71 -3.26
CA ALA A 156 6.23 8.44 -2.94
C ALA A 156 7.65 8.40 -3.54
N ILE A 157 7.83 8.85 -4.78
CA ILE A 157 9.14 8.96 -5.44
C ILE A 157 10.04 9.89 -4.63
N LYS A 158 9.57 11.10 -4.33
CA LYS A 158 10.32 12.07 -3.54
C LYS A 158 10.74 11.48 -2.19
N TYR A 159 9.80 10.83 -1.49
CA TYR A 159 10.08 10.20 -0.21
C TYR A 159 11.18 9.15 -0.30
N VAL A 160 11.10 8.21 -1.23
CA VAL A 160 12.11 7.15 -1.35
C VAL A 160 13.48 7.71 -1.77
N GLU A 161 13.53 8.78 -2.56
CA GLU A 161 14.77 9.45 -2.89
C GLU A 161 15.40 10.14 -1.69
N GLU A 162 14.61 10.77 -0.82
CA GLU A 162 15.10 11.42 0.40
C GLU A 162 15.60 10.40 1.44
N VAL A 163 14.93 9.25 1.56
CA VAL A 163 15.25 8.25 2.59
C VAL A 163 16.34 7.27 2.14
N LYS A 164 16.35 6.88 0.87
CA LYS A 164 17.19 5.77 0.39
C LYS A 164 18.24 6.19 -0.65
N ASN A 165 18.05 7.34 -1.30
CA ASN A 165 18.88 7.81 -2.41
C ASN A 165 19.13 6.70 -3.44
N PRO A 166 18.08 6.17 -4.10
CA PRO A 166 18.19 5.02 -4.98
C PRO A 166 18.85 5.36 -6.32
N ASP A 167 19.48 4.34 -6.93
CA ASP A 167 19.97 4.43 -8.31
C ASP A 167 18.86 4.21 -9.34
N ILE A 168 17.76 3.55 -8.94
CA ILE A 168 16.61 3.22 -9.78
C ILE A 168 15.36 3.00 -8.93
N ILE A 169 14.21 3.43 -9.43
CA ILE A 169 12.92 3.30 -8.76
C ILE A 169 11.99 2.44 -9.62
N PHE A 170 11.40 1.39 -9.04
CA PHE A 170 10.38 0.58 -9.65
C PHE A 170 9.02 0.87 -9.00
N ILE A 171 8.00 1.13 -9.82
CA ILE A 171 6.63 1.38 -9.36
C ILE A 171 5.73 0.26 -9.87
N GLU A 172 5.06 -0.43 -8.95
CA GLU A 172 4.02 -1.40 -9.27
C GLU A 172 2.77 -0.67 -9.77
N GLY A 173 2.31 -1.00 -10.98
CA GLY A 173 1.05 -0.49 -11.52
C GLY A 173 -0.16 -1.17 -10.90
N GLN A 174 -1.25 -0.42 -10.78
CA GLN A 174 -2.56 -0.93 -10.34
C GLN A 174 -3.36 -1.42 -11.56
N SER A 175 -4.23 -2.42 -11.32
CA SER A 175 -5.25 -2.89 -12.26
C SER A 175 -4.71 -3.20 -13.67
N SER A 176 -5.35 -2.67 -14.71
CA SER A 176 -5.02 -2.90 -16.12
C SER A 176 -4.85 -1.58 -16.87
N LEU A 177 -3.89 -1.53 -17.78
CA LEU A 177 -3.68 -0.38 -18.67
C LEU A 177 -4.85 -0.18 -19.66
N THR A 178 -5.68 -1.21 -19.85
CA THR A 178 -6.77 -1.20 -20.83
C THR A 178 -8.16 -1.06 -20.22
N GLU A 179 -8.28 -1.11 -18.89
CA GLU A 179 -9.57 -0.93 -18.20
C GLU A 179 -9.99 0.53 -18.18
N LYS A 180 -11.25 0.80 -18.60
CA LYS A 180 -11.84 2.13 -18.49
C LYS A 180 -12.05 2.51 -17.03
N GLY A 181 -11.60 3.70 -16.65
CA GLY A 181 -11.74 4.23 -15.27
C GLY A 181 -10.66 3.76 -14.30
N ASN A 182 -9.62 3.13 -14.80
CA ASN A 182 -8.42 2.85 -14.00
C ASN A 182 -7.62 4.16 -13.84
N PRO A 183 -7.26 4.55 -12.60
CA PRO A 183 -6.46 5.74 -12.35
C PRO A 183 -5.04 5.63 -12.83
#